data_3ba4e74505ecfbd719a4e55f3070d5ef
#
_entry.id   3ba4e74505ecfbd719a4e55f3070d5ef
#
_cell.length_a   1.000
_cell.length_b   1.000
_cell.length_c   1.000
_cell.angle_alpha   90.00
_cell.angle_beta   90.00
_cell.angle_gamma   90.00
#
_symmetry.space_group_name_H-M   'P 1'
#
loop_
_entity.id
_entity.type
_entity.pdbx_description
1 polymer ?
#
loop_
_entity_poly.entity_id
_entity_poly.type
_entity_poly.pdbx_seq_one_letter_code
_entity_poly.pdbx_strand_id
1 'polypeptide(L)'
;MAKKLNISQVQGYAESTYTHAPVRTTIFFLIVSEGTKTEPHYFETFVGKRGSKVVSVKCKGKGRSTTQLIKAAKDIQAQDMKNGRVYDSVWIVFDKDQFPDASFNKAIKEAPKEGMYVAWSNPSVELWYLLHLCDTTKELTPAECIQEIEKIVKKKIKTFKYDKASKDFKWLEREDNETKAIKRAERLQKLKEDEPYSKQNPCTTIDKLVRQLIGEDEEFNNQLSDIIWEQ
;
A
#
# COMPACT_ATOMS: atom_id res chain seq x y z
N MET A 1 3.22 -60.50 -38.59
CA MET A 1 3.46 -59.22 -39.30
C MET A 1 2.52 -58.18 -38.75
N ALA A 2 3.03 -57.25 -37.97
CA ALA A 2 2.22 -56.16 -37.39
C ALA A 2 2.13 -55.01 -38.41
N LYS A 3 0.89 -54.62 -38.81
CA LYS A 3 0.65 -53.46 -39.68
C LYS A 3 0.95 -52.17 -38.88
N LYS A 4 1.90 -51.38 -39.37
CA LYS A 4 2.10 -50.00 -38.92
C LYS A 4 0.86 -49.18 -39.27
N LEU A 5 0.16 -48.66 -38.26
CA LEU A 5 -0.89 -47.66 -38.44
C LEU A 5 -0.24 -46.34 -38.91
N ASN A 6 -0.72 -45.84 -40.04
CA ASN A 6 -0.31 -44.58 -40.62
C ASN A 6 -1.15 -43.46 -39.98
N ILE A 7 -0.53 -42.64 -39.13
CA ILE A 7 -1.20 -41.59 -38.34
C ILE A 7 -1.66 -40.39 -39.18
N SER A 8 -1.34 -40.35 -40.48
CA SER A 8 -1.68 -39.22 -41.35
C SER A 8 -3.13 -39.19 -41.87
N GLN A 9 -4.05 -40.06 -41.38
CA GLN A 9 -5.45 -40.09 -41.82
C GLN A 9 -6.50 -39.85 -40.72
N VAL A 10 -6.11 -39.25 -39.58
CA VAL A 10 -7.11 -38.75 -38.63
C VAL A 10 -7.40 -37.30 -38.99
N GLN A 11 -8.27 -37.11 -39.98
CA GLN A 11 -8.95 -35.83 -40.20
C GLN A 11 -9.86 -35.54 -39.00
N GLY A 12 -9.66 -34.39 -38.36
CA GLY A 12 -10.67 -33.82 -37.47
C GLY A 12 -10.23 -33.38 -36.06
N TYR A 13 -8.93 -33.33 -35.75
CA TYR A 13 -8.52 -32.54 -34.62
C TYR A 13 -8.20 -31.10 -35.12
N ALA A 14 -9.19 -30.21 -35.02
CA ALA A 14 -8.91 -28.80 -35.04
C ALA A 14 -7.92 -28.56 -33.88
N GLU A 15 -6.69 -28.12 -34.20
CA GLU A 15 -5.80 -27.56 -33.19
C GLU A 15 -6.56 -26.41 -32.54
N SER A 16 -7.05 -26.68 -31.33
CA SER A 16 -7.58 -25.65 -30.47
C SER A 16 -6.40 -24.73 -30.13
N THR A 17 -6.24 -23.71 -30.94
CA THR A 17 -5.39 -22.56 -30.59
C THR A 17 -6.06 -21.78 -29.48
N TYR A 18 -6.18 -22.40 -28.30
CA TYR A 18 -6.36 -21.66 -27.07
C TYR A 18 -5.03 -20.94 -26.81
N THR A 19 -4.88 -19.81 -27.46
CA THR A 19 -3.94 -18.78 -27.00
C THR A 19 -4.50 -18.26 -25.68
N HIS A 20 -4.15 -18.94 -24.57
CA HIS A 20 -4.33 -18.33 -23.26
C HIS A 20 -3.57 -17.03 -23.30
N ALA A 21 -4.28 -15.91 -23.29
CA ALA A 21 -3.65 -14.63 -23.06
C ALA A 21 -2.77 -14.79 -21.82
N PRO A 22 -1.52 -14.30 -21.83
CA PRO A 22 -0.61 -14.48 -20.72
C PRO A 22 -1.25 -13.90 -19.46
N VAL A 23 -1.58 -14.76 -18.49
CA VAL A 23 -2.16 -14.33 -17.22
C VAL A 23 -1.18 -13.35 -16.58
N ARG A 24 -1.60 -12.11 -16.44
CA ARG A 24 -0.80 -11.07 -15.84
C ARG A 24 -0.52 -11.41 -14.37
N THR A 25 0.71 -11.75 -14.06
CA THR A 25 1.13 -12.18 -12.72
C THR A 25 1.63 -11.02 -11.85
N THR A 26 1.83 -9.84 -12.43
CA THR A 26 2.37 -8.67 -11.73
C THR A 26 1.29 -7.62 -11.47
N ILE A 27 1.16 -7.22 -10.22
CA ILE A 27 0.30 -6.12 -9.78
C ILE A 27 1.17 -4.87 -9.59
N PHE A 28 0.82 -3.78 -10.24
CA PHE A 28 1.56 -2.53 -10.19
C PHE A 28 0.88 -1.51 -9.28
N PHE A 29 1.58 -1.10 -8.24
CA PHE A 29 1.18 -0.03 -7.34
C PHE A 29 1.95 1.26 -7.65
N LEU A 30 1.24 2.39 -7.69
CA LEU A 30 1.84 3.72 -7.59
C LEU A 30 1.50 4.29 -6.22
N ILE A 31 2.51 4.59 -5.43
CA ILE A 31 2.36 5.22 -4.11
C ILE A 31 3.06 6.58 -4.17
N VAL A 32 2.28 7.65 -4.03
CA VAL A 32 2.79 9.01 -4.02
C VAL A 32 2.64 9.56 -2.61
N SER A 33 3.77 9.71 -1.91
CA SER A 33 3.80 10.17 -0.53
C SER A 33 4.26 11.63 -0.42
N GLU A 34 3.87 12.24 0.68
CA GLU A 34 4.41 13.53 1.08
C GLU A 34 5.88 13.38 1.46
N GLY A 35 6.19 12.48 2.37
CA GLY A 35 7.55 12.19 2.81
C GLY A 35 8.40 11.66 1.66
N THR A 36 9.67 12.09 1.63
CA THR A 36 10.60 11.73 0.55
C THR A 36 11.46 10.51 0.90
N LYS A 37 11.41 10.04 2.13
CA LYS A 37 12.26 8.94 2.65
C LYS A 37 11.45 7.89 3.41
N THR A 38 10.82 8.25 4.51
CA THR A 38 10.21 7.31 5.46
C THR A 38 9.19 6.40 4.79
N GLU A 39 8.15 6.96 4.18
CA GLU A 39 7.07 6.22 3.54
C GLU A 39 7.57 5.47 2.29
N PRO A 40 8.34 6.09 1.34
CA PRO A 40 8.89 5.35 0.22
C PRO A 40 9.72 4.15 0.64
N HIS A 41 10.63 4.30 1.60
CA HIS A 41 11.47 3.20 2.06
C HIS A 41 10.65 2.08 2.70
N TYR A 42 9.60 2.43 3.46
CA TYR A 42 8.72 1.43 4.06
C TYR A 42 7.94 0.65 3.00
N PHE A 43 7.26 1.33 2.07
CA PHE A 43 6.45 0.65 1.07
C PHE A 43 7.28 -0.12 0.05
N GLU A 44 8.51 0.29 -0.24
CA GLU A 44 9.44 -0.48 -1.06
C GLU A 44 9.77 -1.86 -0.47
N THR A 45 9.60 -2.06 0.84
CA THR A 45 9.79 -3.38 1.46
C THR A 45 8.73 -4.41 1.07
N PHE A 46 7.63 -3.99 0.44
CA PHE A 46 6.58 -4.89 -0.03
C PHE A 46 6.80 -5.42 -1.45
N VAL A 47 7.82 -4.94 -2.16
CA VAL A 47 8.17 -5.46 -3.49
C VAL A 47 8.56 -6.93 -3.41
N GLY A 48 7.98 -7.77 -4.27
CA GLY A 48 8.31 -9.18 -4.33
C GLY A 48 7.12 -10.10 -4.60
N LYS A 49 7.33 -11.40 -4.45
CA LYS A 49 6.29 -12.40 -4.66
C LYS A 49 5.27 -12.42 -3.53
N ARG A 50 4.01 -12.52 -3.90
CA ARG A 50 2.85 -12.73 -3.03
C ARG A 50 2.00 -13.86 -3.57
N GLY A 51 2.24 -15.09 -3.11
CA GLY A 51 1.64 -16.28 -3.70
C GLY A 51 2.05 -16.44 -5.17
N SER A 52 1.09 -16.53 -6.08
CA SER A 52 1.31 -16.63 -7.53
C SER A 52 1.55 -15.27 -8.21
N LYS A 53 1.34 -14.15 -7.52
CA LYS A 53 1.46 -12.79 -8.05
C LYS A 53 2.76 -12.14 -7.60
N VAL A 54 3.22 -11.15 -8.37
CA VAL A 54 4.37 -10.31 -8.05
C VAL A 54 3.86 -8.89 -7.78
N VAL A 55 4.24 -8.31 -6.65
CA VAL A 55 3.94 -6.91 -6.32
C VAL A 55 5.08 -6.03 -6.77
N SER A 56 4.79 -5.06 -7.61
CA SER A 56 5.72 -4.01 -8.04
C SER A 56 5.22 -2.66 -7.51
N VAL A 57 6.08 -1.97 -6.76
CA VAL A 57 5.73 -0.70 -6.13
C VAL A 57 6.62 0.40 -6.70
N LYS A 58 6.00 1.50 -7.15
CA LYS A 58 6.70 2.73 -7.50
C LYS A 58 6.34 3.78 -6.46
N CYS A 59 7.28 4.07 -5.58
CA CYS A 59 7.12 5.14 -4.59
C CYS A 59 7.72 6.45 -5.08
N LYS A 60 7.05 7.56 -4.81
CA LYS A 60 7.53 8.92 -5.12
C LYS A 60 7.18 9.86 -3.97
N GLY A 61 8.17 10.15 -3.15
CA GLY A 61 8.11 11.24 -2.19
C GLY A 61 8.21 12.59 -2.91
N LYS A 62 7.30 13.51 -2.64
CA LYS A 62 7.20 14.79 -3.34
C LYS A 62 7.45 16.01 -2.48
N GLY A 63 7.38 15.89 -1.14
CA GLY A 63 7.54 17.04 -0.23
C GLY A 63 6.57 18.17 -0.53
N ARG A 64 5.30 17.84 -0.88
CA ARG A 64 4.32 18.81 -1.39
C ARG A 64 3.02 18.75 -0.59
N SER A 65 2.21 19.78 -0.68
CA SER A 65 0.87 19.79 -0.09
C SER A 65 -0.02 18.69 -0.67
N THR A 66 -1.01 18.28 0.12
CA THR A 66 -1.92 17.17 -0.21
C THR A 66 -2.56 17.25 -1.59
N THR A 67 -3.04 18.44 -2.01
CA THR A 67 -3.63 18.64 -3.34
C THR A 67 -2.60 18.55 -4.47
N GLN A 68 -1.35 18.93 -4.21
CA GLN A 68 -0.26 18.79 -5.17
C GLN A 68 0.18 17.33 -5.34
N LEU A 69 -0.05 16.46 -4.34
CA LEU A 69 0.20 15.02 -4.46
C LEU A 69 -0.73 14.37 -5.49
N ILE A 70 -2.02 14.73 -5.48
CA ILE A 70 -2.99 14.23 -6.46
C ILE A 70 -2.54 14.59 -7.88
N LYS A 71 -2.16 15.86 -8.09
CA LYS A 71 -1.63 16.30 -9.40
C LYS A 71 -0.37 15.52 -9.77
N ALA A 72 0.57 15.36 -8.84
CA ALA A 72 1.79 14.62 -9.09
C ALA A 72 1.55 13.15 -9.45
N ALA A 73 0.56 12.51 -8.84
CA ALA A 73 0.17 11.15 -9.19
C ALA A 73 -0.38 11.07 -10.61
N LYS A 74 -1.26 12.00 -11.03
CA LYS A 74 -1.76 12.09 -12.41
C LYS A 74 -0.63 12.27 -13.42
N ASP A 75 0.31 13.17 -13.12
CA ASP A 75 1.45 13.43 -14.01
C ASP A 75 2.32 12.19 -14.18
N ILE A 76 2.56 11.43 -13.10
CA ILE A 76 3.34 10.18 -13.12
C ILE A 76 2.57 9.10 -13.90
N GLN A 77 1.26 8.92 -13.65
CA GLN A 77 0.43 7.96 -14.39
C GLN A 77 0.47 8.25 -15.89
N ALA A 78 0.25 9.52 -16.28
CA ALA A 78 0.26 9.93 -17.68
C ALA A 78 1.61 9.72 -18.35
N GLN A 79 2.71 9.97 -17.64
CA GLN A 79 4.06 9.73 -18.14
C GLN A 79 4.36 8.23 -18.30
N ASP A 80 4.03 7.44 -17.29
CA ASP A 80 4.33 6.01 -17.29
C ASP A 80 3.45 5.25 -18.30
N MET A 81 2.20 5.70 -18.50
CA MET A 81 1.31 5.15 -19.52
C MET A 81 1.88 5.30 -20.95
N LYS A 82 2.56 6.41 -21.25
CA LYS A 82 3.28 6.59 -22.53
C LYS A 82 4.41 5.56 -22.73
N ASN A 83 4.92 5.02 -21.62
CA ASN A 83 5.95 3.99 -21.62
C ASN A 83 5.35 2.56 -21.45
N GLY A 84 4.04 2.40 -21.65
CA GLY A 84 3.35 1.12 -21.57
C GLY A 84 3.11 0.60 -20.15
N ARG A 85 3.27 1.44 -19.10
CA ARG A 85 3.01 1.04 -17.72
C ARG A 85 1.68 1.58 -17.24
N VAL A 86 0.77 0.68 -16.88
CA VAL A 86 -0.50 0.98 -16.22
C VAL A 86 -0.45 0.49 -14.79
N TYR A 87 -0.99 1.27 -13.86
CA TYR A 87 -1.06 0.92 -12.44
C TYR A 87 -2.42 0.33 -12.11
N ASP A 88 -2.43 -0.77 -11.36
CA ASP A 88 -3.65 -1.42 -10.87
C ASP A 88 -4.20 -0.69 -9.65
N SER A 89 -3.32 -0.05 -8.88
CA SER A 89 -3.70 0.69 -7.69
C SER A 89 -2.84 1.93 -7.53
N VAL A 90 -3.47 3.07 -7.26
CA VAL A 90 -2.80 4.37 -7.08
C VAL A 90 -3.17 4.93 -5.72
N TRP A 91 -2.17 5.18 -4.90
CA TRP A 91 -2.31 5.66 -3.53
C TRP A 91 -1.65 7.00 -3.31
N ILE A 92 -2.36 7.88 -2.60
CA ILE A 92 -1.81 9.12 -2.04
C ILE A 92 -1.60 8.90 -0.55
N VAL A 93 -0.38 9.15 -0.07
CA VAL A 93 -0.01 8.93 1.33
C VAL A 93 0.49 10.23 1.95
N PHE A 94 -0.10 10.63 3.08
CA PHE A 94 0.26 11.86 3.77
C PHE A 94 -0.12 11.83 5.25
N ASP A 95 0.53 12.70 6.01
CA ASP A 95 0.34 12.87 7.44
C ASP A 95 -0.49 14.13 7.74
N LYS A 96 -1.17 14.13 8.89
CA LYS A 96 -1.91 15.32 9.36
C LYS A 96 -0.97 16.41 9.87
N ASP A 97 0.06 16.02 10.53
CA ASP A 97 1.00 16.79 11.35
C ASP A 97 0.95 18.33 11.18
N GLN A 98 1.44 18.89 10.07
CA GLN A 98 1.53 20.33 9.79
C GLN A 98 0.45 20.86 8.83
N PHE A 99 -0.42 19.99 8.29
CA PHE A 99 -1.44 20.44 7.35
C PHE A 99 -2.60 21.15 8.05
N PRO A 100 -3.08 22.28 7.48
CA PRO A 100 -4.34 22.87 7.88
C PRO A 100 -5.49 21.85 7.77
N ASP A 101 -6.37 21.82 8.78
CA ASP A 101 -7.50 20.87 8.84
C ASP A 101 -8.33 20.83 7.55
N ALA A 102 -8.62 22.00 6.99
CA ALA A 102 -9.41 22.10 5.76
C ALA A 102 -8.72 21.44 4.57
N SER A 103 -7.40 21.62 4.42
CA SER A 103 -6.61 21.03 3.32
C SER A 103 -6.52 19.51 3.47
N PHE A 104 -6.30 19.03 4.68
CA PHE A 104 -6.23 17.61 5.01
C PHE A 104 -7.56 16.91 4.70
N ASN A 105 -8.67 17.42 5.26
CA ASN A 105 -10.01 16.87 5.03
C ASN A 105 -10.42 16.93 3.55
N LYS A 106 -10.02 18.00 2.84
CA LYS A 106 -10.29 18.14 1.41
C LYS A 106 -9.58 17.07 0.59
N ALA A 107 -8.29 16.84 0.83
CA ALA A 107 -7.52 15.85 0.06
C ALA A 107 -8.07 14.43 0.18
N ILE A 108 -8.50 14.03 1.40
CA ILE A 108 -9.12 12.72 1.65
C ILE A 108 -10.41 12.55 0.81
N LYS A 109 -11.17 13.62 0.59
CA LYS A 109 -12.42 13.60 -0.18
C LYS A 109 -12.21 13.73 -1.69
N GLU A 110 -11.14 14.39 -2.13
CA GLU A 110 -10.89 14.69 -3.55
C GLU A 110 -10.17 13.53 -4.27
N ALA A 111 -9.20 12.88 -3.64
CA ALA A 111 -8.44 11.83 -4.29
C ALA A 111 -9.30 10.66 -4.81
N PRO A 112 -10.33 10.16 -4.08
CA PRO A 112 -11.20 9.12 -4.60
C PRO A 112 -12.00 9.52 -5.85
N LYS A 113 -12.35 10.80 -6.00
CA LYS A 113 -13.04 11.30 -7.21
C LYS A 113 -12.15 11.21 -8.45
N GLU A 114 -10.86 11.12 -8.27
CA GLU A 114 -9.85 10.97 -9.31
C GLU A 114 -9.38 9.52 -9.48
N GLY A 115 -10.12 8.56 -8.92
CA GLY A 115 -9.80 7.14 -8.98
C GLY A 115 -8.56 6.73 -8.17
N MET A 116 -8.22 7.50 -7.12
CA MET A 116 -7.07 7.23 -6.27
C MET A 116 -7.50 6.87 -4.86
N TYR A 117 -6.81 5.94 -4.25
CA TYR A 117 -6.95 5.63 -2.84
C TYR A 117 -6.15 6.61 -1.96
N VAL A 118 -6.55 6.71 -0.70
CA VAL A 118 -5.87 7.57 0.28
C VAL A 118 -5.50 6.76 1.51
N ALA A 119 -4.23 6.87 1.90
CA ALA A 119 -3.74 6.41 3.18
C ALA A 119 -3.18 7.61 3.94
N TRP A 120 -3.70 7.85 5.13
CA TRP A 120 -3.29 8.98 5.94
C TRP A 120 -3.04 8.57 7.39
N SER A 121 -2.25 9.36 8.09
CA SER A 121 -2.01 9.20 9.52
C SER A 121 -2.18 10.52 10.26
N ASN A 122 -2.72 10.44 11.47
CA ASN A 122 -2.79 11.53 12.42
C ASN A 122 -2.30 11.02 13.78
N PRO A 123 -1.13 11.44 14.25
CA PRO A 123 -0.39 12.62 13.79
C PRO A 123 0.53 12.36 12.56
N SER A 124 1.16 11.18 12.44
CA SER A 124 2.15 10.89 11.41
C SER A 124 2.29 9.38 11.16
N VAL A 125 3.02 8.98 10.10
CA VAL A 125 3.24 7.57 9.74
C VAL A 125 3.88 6.76 10.88
N GLU A 126 4.60 7.39 11.78
CA GLU A 126 5.17 6.72 12.96
C GLU A 126 4.09 6.11 13.87
N LEU A 127 2.85 6.62 13.83
CA LEU A 127 1.73 5.96 14.49
C LEU A 127 1.53 4.53 13.94
N TRP A 128 1.56 4.35 12.62
CA TRP A 128 1.45 3.04 12.01
C TRP A 128 2.55 2.09 12.50
N TYR A 129 3.79 2.58 12.59
CA TYR A 129 4.89 1.78 13.13
C TYR A 129 4.69 1.44 14.61
N LEU A 130 4.21 2.40 15.40
CA LEU A 130 3.91 2.17 16.82
C LEU A 130 2.84 1.08 16.99
N LEU A 131 1.83 1.03 16.11
CA LEU A 131 0.78 0.01 16.16
C LEU A 131 1.28 -1.41 15.92
N HIS A 132 2.44 -1.62 15.31
CA HIS A 132 3.10 -2.95 15.29
C HIS A 132 3.57 -3.36 16.68
N LEU A 133 4.01 -2.41 17.49
CA LEU A 133 4.70 -2.65 18.75
C LEU A 133 3.76 -2.67 19.95
N CYS A 134 2.77 -1.79 19.97
CA CYS A 134 1.82 -1.69 21.07
C CYS A 134 0.46 -1.15 20.62
N ASP A 135 -0.50 -1.27 21.50
CA ASP A 135 -1.81 -0.67 21.37
C ASP A 135 -1.83 0.72 22.03
N THR A 136 -2.54 1.68 21.44
CA THR A 136 -2.71 3.02 21.99
C THR A 136 -4.02 3.64 21.52
N THR A 137 -4.64 4.41 22.41
CA THR A 137 -5.81 5.27 22.10
C THR A 137 -5.57 6.71 22.56
N LYS A 138 -4.37 6.96 23.14
CA LYS A 138 -3.98 8.27 23.62
C LYS A 138 -3.63 9.17 22.43
N GLU A 139 -4.09 10.42 22.47
CA GLU A 139 -3.61 11.43 21.54
C GLU A 139 -2.08 11.56 21.63
N LEU A 140 -1.43 11.62 20.48
CA LEU A 140 0.02 11.65 20.36
C LEU A 140 0.45 12.76 19.40
N THR A 141 1.63 13.28 19.64
CA THR A 141 2.39 14.06 18.67
C THR A 141 3.34 13.15 17.88
N PRO A 142 3.86 13.58 16.71
CA PRO A 142 4.88 12.80 15.99
C PRO A 142 6.11 12.44 16.85
N ALA A 143 6.54 13.41 17.70
CA ALA A 143 7.67 13.18 18.61
C ALA A 143 7.37 12.12 19.68
N GLU A 144 6.16 12.11 20.24
CA GLU A 144 5.74 11.10 21.21
C GLU A 144 5.65 9.70 20.56
N CYS A 145 5.18 9.59 19.32
CA CYS A 145 5.22 8.32 18.59
C CYS A 145 6.65 7.77 18.51
N ILE A 146 7.61 8.60 18.11
CA ILE A 146 9.02 8.22 18.01
C ILE A 146 9.59 7.82 19.39
N GLN A 147 9.30 8.58 20.44
CA GLN A 147 9.75 8.27 21.81
C GLN A 147 9.23 6.92 22.29
N GLU A 148 7.95 6.61 22.06
CA GLU A 148 7.38 5.31 22.45
C GLU A 148 7.97 4.16 21.60
N ILE A 149 8.17 4.34 20.30
CA ILE A 149 8.87 3.37 19.46
C ILE A 149 10.26 3.08 20.04
N GLU A 150 11.06 4.12 20.26
CA GLU A 150 12.41 3.94 20.82
C GLU A 150 12.41 3.25 22.17
N LYS A 151 11.51 3.64 23.07
CA LYS A 151 11.37 3.05 24.40
C LYS A 151 11.05 1.54 24.34
N ILE A 152 10.17 1.13 23.42
CA ILE A 152 9.78 -0.27 23.27
C ILE A 152 10.92 -1.07 22.63
N VAL A 153 11.46 -0.60 21.51
CA VAL A 153 12.48 -1.33 20.75
C VAL A 153 13.80 -1.43 21.53
N LYS A 154 14.17 -0.41 22.32
CA LYS A 154 15.35 -0.45 23.18
C LYS A 154 15.31 -1.55 24.25
N LYS A 155 14.16 -2.12 24.58
CA LYS A 155 14.09 -3.30 25.47
C LYS A 155 14.78 -4.52 24.84
N LYS A 156 14.74 -4.66 23.51
CA LYS A 156 15.37 -5.74 22.74
C LYS A 156 16.73 -5.29 22.14
N ILE A 157 16.77 -4.10 21.55
CA ILE A 157 17.93 -3.54 20.84
C ILE A 157 18.41 -2.29 21.58
N LYS A 158 19.33 -2.45 22.53
CA LYS A 158 19.77 -1.37 23.45
C LYS A 158 20.27 -0.10 22.75
N THR A 159 20.90 -0.25 21.58
CA THR A 159 21.48 0.84 20.79
C THR A 159 20.50 1.44 19.78
N PHE A 160 19.24 0.98 19.75
CA PHE A 160 18.27 1.45 18.78
C PHE A 160 18.02 2.94 18.90
N LYS A 161 18.07 3.62 17.75
CA LYS A 161 17.66 5.00 17.58
C LYS A 161 16.82 5.07 16.31
N TYR A 162 15.64 5.68 16.39
CA TYR A 162 14.79 5.85 15.25
C TYR A 162 15.42 6.82 14.24
N ASP A 163 15.45 6.42 12.97
CA ASP A 163 15.95 7.24 11.86
C ASP A 163 14.92 7.23 10.73
N LYS A 164 14.34 8.40 10.44
CA LYS A 164 13.39 8.61 9.34
C LYS A 164 13.95 8.25 7.96
N ALA A 165 15.26 8.27 7.79
CA ALA A 165 15.92 7.93 6.54
C ALA A 165 16.32 6.46 6.43
N SER A 166 16.11 5.67 7.50
CA SER A 166 16.44 4.25 7.51
C SER A 166 15.65 3.47 6.45
N LYS A 167 16.30 2.46 5.89
CA LYS A 167 15.67 1.42 5.05
C LYS A 167 15.49 0.10 5.81
N ASP A 168 15.95 0.04 7.05
CA ASP A 168 15.83 -1.14 7.90
C ASP A 168 14.57 -1.03 8.76
N PHE A 169 13.60 -1.89 8.46
CA PHE A 169 12.33 -2.01 9.19
C PHE A 169 12.22 -3.36 9.93
N LYS A 170 13.31 -4.12 10.07
CA LYS A 170 13.30 -5.42 10.77
C LYS A 170 12.85 -5.30 12.22
N TRP A 171 13.12 -4.17 12.86
CA TRP A 171 12.72 -3.88 14.23
C TRP A 171 11.18 -3.83 14.43
N LEU A 172 10.39 -3.71 13.35
CA LEU A 172 8.92 -3.82 13.41
C LEU A 172 8.46 -5.26 13.64
N GLU A 173 9.30 -6.26 13.33
CA GLU A 173 8.94 -7.70 13.41
C GLU A 173 7.60 -7.95 12.67
N ARG A 174 7.51 -7.49 11.41
CA ARG A 174 6.25 -7.45 10.63
C ARG A 174 5.57 -8.80 10.50
N GLU A 175 6.31 -9.88 10.30
CA GLU A 175 5.76 -11.23 10.17
C GLU A 175 4.84 -11.60 11.34
N ASP A 176 5.20 -11.18 12.56
CA ASP A 176 4.42 -11.46 13.76
C ASP A 176 3.41 -10.35 14.12
N ASN A 177 3.62 -9.13 13.67
CA ASN A 177 2.91 -7.94 14.18
C ASN A 177 2.02 -7.25 13.15
N GLU A 178 2.12 -7.56 11.83
CA GLU A 178 1.34 -6.91 10.76
C GLU A 178 -0.17 -7.01 11.04
N THR A 179 -0.68 -8.22 11.26
CA THR A 179 -2.11 -8.45 11.57
C THR A 179 -2.57 -7.72 12.83
N LYS A 180 -1.70 -7.60 13.84
CA LYS A 180 -1.99 -6.84 15.06
C LYS A 180 -2.08 -5.35 14.77
N ALA A 181 -1.15 -4.82 13.96
CA ALA A 181 -1.15 -3.41 13.56
C ALA A 181 -2.42 -3.05 12.79
N ILE A 182 -2.82 -3.90 11.84
CA ILE A 182 -4.06 -3.76 11.08
C ILE A 182 -5.28 -3.68 12.02
N LYS A 183 -5.46 -4.65 12.91
CA LYS A 183 -6.59 -4.67 13.85
C LYS A 183 -6.61 -3.46 14.79
N ARG A 184 -5.43 -2.97 15.22
CA ARG A 184 -5.32 -1.78 16.06
C ARG A 184 -5.69 -0.51 15.29
N ALA A 185 -5.29 -0.40 14.02
CA ALA A 185 -5.66 0.71 13.15
C ALA A 185 -7.18 0.75 12.90
N GLU A 186 -7.79 -0.39 12.55
CA GLU A 186 -9.24 -0.52 12.39
C GLU A 186 -10.00 -0.10 13.63
N ARG A 187 -9.52 -0.52 14.81
CA ARG A 187 -10.11 -0.11 16.08
C ARG A 187 -10.05 1.39 16.29
N LEU A 188 -8.93 2.04 15.98
CA LEU A 188 -8.80 3.49 16.10
C LEU A 188 -9.73 4.21 15.13
N GLN A 189 -9.84 3.75 13.88
CA GLN A 189 -10.76 4.30 12.89
C GLN A 189 -12.20 4.24 13.40
N LYS A 190 -12.62 3.09 13.94
CA LYS A 190 -13.97 2.92 14.50
C LYS A 190 -14.24 3.79 15.74
N LEU A 191 -13.24 3.96 16.61
CA LEU A 191 -13.37 4.82 17.80
C LEU A 191 -13.50 6.31 17.47
N LYS A 192 -13.07 6.71 16.27
CA LYS A 192 -12.99 8.10 15.84
C LYS A 192 -13.89 8.42 14.63
N GLU A 193 -14.77 7.47 14.21
CA GLU A 193 -15.53 7.60 12.96
C GLU A 193 -16.45 8.82 12.89
N ASP A 194 -16.95 9.29 14.02
CA ASP A 194 -17.84 10.47 14.12
C ASP A 194 -17.06 11.81 14.09
N GLU A 195 -15.74 11.78 14.23
CA GLU A 195 -14.91 12.98 14.22
C GLU A 195 -14.47 13.35 12.79
N PRO A 196 -14.31 14.65 12.47
CA PRO A 196 -13.65 15.06 11.23
C PRO A 196 -12.25 14.43 11.14
N TYR A 197 -11.82 13.98 9.96
CA TYR A 197 -10.53 13.28 9.78
C TYR A 197 -9.34 14.00 10.45
N SER A 198 -9.31 15.34 10.36
CA SER A 198 -8.25 16.16 10.97
C SER A 198 -8.25 16.16 12.50
N LYS A 199 -9.33 15.69 13.12
CA LYS A 199 -9.47 15.59 14.59
C LYS A 199 -9.30 14.16 15.10
N GLN A 200 -9.27 13.19 14.21
CA GLN A 200 -9.06 11.80 14.55
C GLN A 200 -7.59 11.55 14.95
N ASN A 201 -7.23 11.83 16.19
CA ASN A 201 -5.90 11.56 16.76
C ASN A 201 -6.04 10.71 18.02
N PRO A 202 -5.38 9.53 18.11
CA PRO A 202 -4.58 8.88 17.07
C PRO A 202 -5.44 8.12 16.06
N CYS A 203 -5.11 8.20 14.77
CA CYS A 203 -5.78 7.41 13.74
C CYS A 203 -4.88 7.26 12.49
N THR A 204 -4.97 6.12 11.82
CA THR A 204 -4.29 5.88 10.55
C THR A 204 -5.13 4.98 9.65
N THR A 205 -5.00 5.14 8.34
CA THR A 205 -5.60 4.28 7.31
C THR A 205 -4.54 3.59 6.45
N ILE A 206 -3.30 3.55 6.92
CA ILE A 206 -2.19 2.83 6.25
C ILE A 206 -2.49 1.33 6.14
N ASP A 207 -3.24 0.77 7.09
CA ASP A 207 -3.70 -0.63 7.05
C ASP A 207 -4.41 -0.99 5.76
N LYS A 208 -5.19 -0.08 5.16
CA LYS A 208 -5.92 -0.33 3.90
C LYS A 208 -4.96 -0.52 2.73
N LEU A 209 -3.93 0.32 2.63
CA LEU A 209 -2.88 0.16 1.63
C LEU A 209 -2.09 -1.14 1.86
N VAL A 210 -1.73 -1.41 3.11
CA VAL A 210 -0.99 -2.63 3.45
C VAL A 210 -1.79 -3.87 3.12
N ARG A 211 -3.10 -3.92 3.39
CA ARG A 211 -3.97 -5.06 2.99
C ARG A 211 -3.92 -5.33 1.49
N GLN A 212 -3.97 -4.29 0.65
CA GLN A 212 -3.82 -4.47 -0.80
C GLN A 212 -2.42 -5.02 -1.15
N LEU A 213 -1.38 -4.48 -0.54
CA LEU A 213 0.00 -4.91 -0.80
C LEU A 213 0.27 -6.36 -0.39
N ILE A 214 -0.35 -6.84 0.69
CA ILE A 214 -0.19 -8.23 1.17
C ILE A 214 -1.23 -9.20 0.60
N GLY A 215 -2.22 -8.69 -0.14
CA GLY A 215 -3.26 -9.51 -0.78
C GLY A 215 -4.43 -9.90 0.14
N GLU A 216 -4.65 -9.15 1.23
CA GLU A 216 -5.75 -9.36 2.18
C GLU A 216 -6.96 -8.45 1.93
N ASP A 217 -6.98 -7.67 0.85
CA ASP A 217 -8.12 -6.87 0.40
C ASP A 217 -8.93 -7.69 -0.64
N GLU A 218 -10.02 -8.30 -0.18
CA GLU A 218 -10.85 -9.17 -1.03
C GLU A 218 -11.52 -8.39 -2.18
N GLU A 219 -11.99 -7.15 -1.92
CA GLU A 219 -12.62 -6.33 -2.94
C GLU A 219 -11.64 -5.98 -4.05
N PHE A 220 -10.44 -5.55 -3.70
CA PHE A 220 -9.37 -5.28 -4.67
C PHE A 220 -8.94 -6.55 -5.41
N ASN A 221 -8.84 -7.69 -4.74
CA ASN A 221 -8.50 -8.96 -5.38
C ASN A 221 -9.57 -9.40 -6.38
N ASN A 222 -10.85 -9.17 -6.11
CA ASN A 222 -11.94 -9.46 -7.03
C ASN A 222 -11.88 -8.54 -8.26
N GLN A 223 -11.67 -7.25 -8.08
CA GLN A 223 -11.47 -6.30 -9.19
C GLN A 223 -10.31 -6.70 -10.09
N LEU A 224 -9.19 -7.14 -9.53
CA LEU A 224 -8.05 -7.65 -10.30
C LEU A 224 -8.39 -8.92 -11.10
N SER A 225 -9.24 -9.78 -10.55
CA SER A 225 -9.67 -11.01 -11.23
C SER A 225 -10.56 -10.71 -12.42
N ASP A 226 -11.49 -9.75 -12.29
CA ASP A 226 -12.39 -9.33 -13.37
C ASP A 226 -11.61 -8.74 -14.55
N ILE A 227 -10.59 -7.91 -14.29
CA ILE A 227 -9.72 -7.34 -15.34
C ILE A 227 -8.96 -8.43 -16.12
N ILE A 228 -8.62 -9.54 -15.48
CA ILE A 228 -7.87 -10.65 -16.11
C ILE A 228 -8.79 -11.48 -17.03
N TRP A 229 -10.10 -11.51 -16.78
CA TRP A 229 -11.05 -12.29 -17.59
C TRP A 229 -11.65 -11.49 -18.76
N GLU A 230 -11.56 -10.15 -18.77
CA GLU A 230 -12.10 -9.27 -19.84
C GLU A 230 -11.08 -8.99 -20.98
N GLN A 231 -9.86 -9.50 -20.90
CA GLN A 231 -8.82 -9.40 -21.94
C GLN A 231 -8.55 -10.75 -22.63
#